data_e20596f3f4f0139ff2d473c2dee57df2
#
_entry.id   e20596f3f4f0139ff2d473c2dee57df2
#
_cell.length_a   1.000
_cell.length_b   1.000
_cell.length_c   1.000
_cell.angle_alpha   90.00
_cell.angle_beta   90.00
_cell.angle_gamma   90.00
#
_symmetry.space_group_name_H-M   'P 1'
#
loop_
_entity.id
_entity.type
_entity.pdbx_description
1 polymer ?
#
loop_
_entity_poly.entity_id
_entity_poly.type
_entity_poly.pdbx_seq_one_letter_code
_entity_poly.pdbx_strand_id
1 'polypeptide(L)'
;MMPHWNRRPYTKHIAIASADTTITPAHANIPHEGRYRTRETRLSIKTGDGVTLPAVLREPVGAPGPRPACLFIHGSGTSGAEDFGDIANAMASAGIVTLVPAKRNDNYTVLHRDYPRFAREYGRSLDVLRGRIGVDPAKTGIYAESEGTWIATILTSKRQDIAFAVLTSAPVFNGREQMAMAVSAYTHEAGAPKPVVKDMAKLISLDYAPFDLAYADFDADRYLKSLTMPVLVNYGTYDTAMPIEQGAQRIIATANKSGNENVTVRYFAGNHQMRAGEGLFTPNLPLAEGYTQALENWVNGVTAGTKADGWATPQVAGATPHQRFAASQRTRSGIVGSLGVLAGLMVAGPVLIVMGAILGIGL
;
A
#
# COMPACT_ATOMS: atom_id res chain seq x y z
N MET A 1 -13.33 -10.40 -27.24
CA MET A 1 -11.95 -10.89 -27.05
C MET A 1 -11.67 -10.85 -25.55
N MET A 2 -11.51 -12.00 -24.90
CA MET A 2 -11.16 -12.02 -23.45
C MET A 2 -9.92 -11.17 -23.23
N PRO A 3 -9.84 -10.40 -22.11
CA PRO A 3 -8.66 -9.63 -21.82
C PRO A 3 -7.44 -10.56 -21.79
N HIS A 4 -6.49 -10.31 -22.68
CA HIS A 4 -5.24 -11.05 -22.65
C HIS A 4 -4.40 -10.51 -21.50
N TRP A 5 -4.37 -11.24 -20.39
CA TRP A 5 -3.32 -11.12 -19.41
C TRP A 5 -2.02 -11.60 -20.04
N ASN A 6 -1.30 -10.70 -20.68
CA ASN A 6 0.02 -11.00 -21.18
C ASN A 6 1.02 -10.72 -20.06
N ARG A 7 1.59 -11.77 -19.49
CA ARG A 7 2.81 -11.68 -18.69
C ARG A 7 3.94 -11.21 -19.60
N ARG A 8 4.01 -9.91 -19.84
CA ARG A 8 5.15 -9.33 -20.55
C ARG A 8 6.30 -9.23 -19.56
N PRO A 9 7.50 -9.70 -19.93
CA PRO A 9 8.68 -9.46 -19.11
C PRO A 9 8.82 -7.95 -18.85
N TYR A 10 9.19 -7.60 -17.64
CA TYR A 10 9.52 -6.22 -17.34
C TYR A 10 10.98 -5.96 -17.73
N THR A 11 11.23 -4.90 -18.48
CA THR A 11 12.56 -4.59 -19.04
C THR A 11 13.05 -3.19 -18.70
N LYS A 12 12.22 -2.36 -18.05
CA LYS A 12 12.57 -0.98 -17.67
C LYS A 12 13.04 -0.91 -16.22
N HIS A 13 14.11 -1.63 -15.90
CA HIS A 13 14.62 -1.71 -14.54
C HIS A 13 15.01 -0.34 -14.00
N ILE A 14 14.70 -0.11 -12.71
CA ILE A 14 15.08 1.12 -12.02
C ILE A 14 16.57 1.08 -11.67
N ALA A 15 17.27 2.19 -11.88
CA ALA A 15 18.68 2.27 -11.49
C ALA A 15 18.78 2.41 -9.95
N ILE A 16 19.59 1.56 -9.33
CA ILE A 16 19.93 1.59 -7.92
C ILE A 16 21.29 2.25 -7.76
N ALA A 17 21.33 3.39 -7.09
CA ALA A 17 22.56 4.16 -6.93
C ALA A 17 23.51 3.59 -5.86
N SER A 18 22.97 2.86 -4.89
CA SER A 18 23.72 2.21 -3.80
C SER A 18 22.95 1.00 -3.28
N ALA A 19 23.65 -0.05 -2.87
CA ALA A 19 23.05 -1.20 -2.20
C ALA A 19 22.66 -0.91 -0.74
N ASP A 20 23.11 0.22 -0.18
CA ASP A 20 22.84 0.62 1.18
C ASP A 20 21.38 1.07 1.37
N THR A 21 20.71 0.51 2.38
CA THR A 21 19.34 0.89 2.76
C THR A 21 19.28 2.12 3.67
N THR A 22 20.40 2.60 4.19
CA THR A 22 20.41 3.74 5.11
C THR A 22 19.88 5.01 4.45
N ILE A 23 19.23 5.85 5.25
CA ILE A 23 18.80 7.18 4.87
C ILE A 23 19.40 8.17 5.87
N THR A 24 20.21 9.11 5.38
CA THR A 24 20.91 10.05 6.23
C THR A 24 20.74 11.49 5.73
N PRO A 25 20.21 12.39 6.55
CA PRO A 25 20.21 13.81 6.22
C PRO A 25 21.63 14.38 6.30
N ALA A 26 21.99 15.24 5.36
CA ALA A 26 23.35 15.77 5.26
C ALA A 26 23.71 16.73 6.42
N HIS A 27 22.72 17.43 6.98
CA HIS A 27 22.93 18.53 7.92
C HIS A 27 22.06 18.49 9.19
N ALA A 28 21.30 17.42 9.41
CA ALA A 28 20.45 17.28 10.58
C ALA A 28 20.99 16.23 11.55
N ASN A 29 21.09 16.59 12.82
CA ASN A 29 21.32 15.62 13.89
C ASN A 29 19.95 15.08 14.33
N ILE A 30 19.66 13.84 14.00
CA ILE A 30 18.36 13.20 14.23
C ILE A 30 18.46 12.10 15.29
N PRO A 31 17.41 11.89 16.11
CA PRO A 31 17.33 10.73 16.98
C PRO A 31 17.24 9.44 16.15
N HIS A 32 17.72 8.35 16.73
CA HIS A 32 17.68 7.01 16.14
C HIS A 32 17.01 6.03 17.10
N GLU A 33 16.70 4.85 16.60
CA GLU A 33 16.07 3.75 17.34
C GLU A 33 16.77 3.48 18.67
N GLY A 34 15.99 3.24 19.71
CA GLY A 34 16.50 3.00 21.06
C GLY A 34 16.94 4.25 21.85
N ARG A 35 16.85 5.46 21.25
CA ARG A 35 17.20 6.70 21.95
C ARG A 35 16.31 6.96 23.15
N TYR A 36 15.00 6.66 23.04
CA TYR A 36 14.01 6.91 24.08
C TYR A 36 13.30 5.61 24.47
N ARG A 37 12.98 5.46 25.75
CA ARG A 37 11.98 4.49 26.20
C ARG A 37 10.62 4.88 25.63
N THR A 38 9.76 3.89 25.40
CA THR A 38 8.42 4.12 24.89
C THR A 38 7.36 3.89 25.94
N ARG A 39 6.27 4.64 25.85
CA ARG A 39 5.06 4.42 26.64
C ARG A 39 3.91 4.11 25.71
N GLU A 40 3.23 3.02 25.97
CA GLU A 40 2.04 2.62 25.22
C GLU A 40 0.77 3.05 25.97
N THR A 41 -0.20 3.56 25.23
CA THR A 41 -1.52 3.95 25.75
C THR A 41 -2.60 3.46 24.80
N ARG A 42 -3.58 2.74 25.33
CA ARG A 42 -4.75 2.31 24.56
C ARG A 42 -5.78 3.43 24.49
N LEU A 43 -6.26 3.70 23.30
CA LEU A 43 -7.25 4.73 23.02
C LEU A 43 -8.50 4.11 22.38
N SER A 44 -9.60 4.86 22.46
CA SER A 44 -10.83 4.57 21.72
C SER A 44 -11.16 5.78 20.84
N ILE A 45 -11.21 5.57 19.53
CA ILE A 45 -11.44 6.64 18.55
C ILE A 45 -12.85 6.48 17.99
N LYS A 46 -13.67 7.52 18.16
CA LYS A 46 -15.02 7.57 17.58
C LYS A 46 -14.96 7.84 16.09
N THR A 47 -15.60 6.99 15.30
CA THR A 47 -15.91 7.24 13.90
C THR A 47 -17.15 8.13 13.77
N GLY A 48 -17.44 8.65 12.57
CA GLY A 48 -18.54 9.59 12.38
C GLY A 48 -19.95 9.03 12.51
N ASP A 49 -20.07 7.72 12.48
CA ASP A 49 -21.35 6.99 12.51
C ASP A 49 -21.58 6.29 13.86
N GLY A 50 -20.88 6.74 14.90
CA GLY A 50 -21.07 6.23 16.27
C GLY A 50 -20.27 4.98 16.60
N VAL A 51 -19.56 4.39 15.65
CA VAL A 51 -18.66 3.27 15.92
C VAL A 51 -17.39 3.77 16.60
N THR A 52 -16.89 3.00 17.56
CA THR A 52 -15.64 3.29 18.26
C THR A 52 -14.61 2.21 17.91
N LEU A 53 -13.43 2.65 17.47
CA LEU A 53 -12.33 1.77 17.12
C LEU A 53 -11.22 1.84 18.18
N PRO A 54 -10.67 0.70 18.61
CA PRO A 54 -9.48 0.71 19.46
C PRO A 54 -8.28 1.24 18.70
N ALA A 55 -7.36 1.87 19.41
CA ALA A 55 -6.10 2.34 18.87
C ALA A 55 -4.99 2.23 19.91
N VAL A 56 -3.76 2.07 19.45
CA VAL A 56 -2.56 2.08 20.31
C VAL A 56 -1.70 3.28 19.96
N LEU A 57 -1.51 4.14 20.94
CA LEU A 57 -0.61 5.28 20.90
C LEU A 57 0.70 4.89 21.56
N ARG A 58 1.84 5.17 20.90
CA ARG A 58 3.17 4.99 21.48
C ARG A 58 3.90 6.33 21.47
N GLU A 59 4.40 6.69 22.64
CA GLU A 59 5.06 7.99 22.88
C GLU A 59 6.48 7.81 23.41
N PRO A 60 7.46 8.58 22.90
CA PRO A 60 8.82 8.59 23.45
C PRO A 60 8.83 9.27 24.81
N VAL A 61 9.33 8.59 25.84
CA VAL A 61 9.43 9.11 27.20
C VAL A 61 10.66 10.01 27.33
N GLY A 62 10.45 11.24 27.75
CA GLY A 62 11.54 12.21 27.97
C GLY A 62 12.09 12.84 26.69
N ALA A 63 11.52 12.56 25.53
CA ALA A 63 11.90 13.27 24.32
C ALA A 63 11.44 14.73 24.37
N PRO A 64 12.27 15.68 23.90
CA PRO A 64 11.86 17.08 23.85
C PRO A 64 10.65 17.26 22.92
N GLY A 65 9.75 18.14 23.26
CA GLY A 65 8.58 18.47 22.44
C GLY A 65 8.68 19.84 21.81
N PRO A 66 7.80 20.15 20.87
CA PRO A 66 6.82 19.26 20.23
C PRO A 66 7.47 18.27 19.24
N ARG A 67 6.91 17.06 19.17
CA ARG A 67 7.50 15.91 18.47
C ARG A 67 6.79 15.61 17.16
N PRO A 68 7.50 15.07 16.15
CA PRO A 68 6.86 14.53 14.97
C PRO A 68 5.94 13.36 15.33
N ALA A 69 4.94 13.09 14.46
CA ALA A 69 4.01 12.00 14.69
C ALA A 69 3.64 11.29 13.39
N CYS A 70 3.28 10.00 13.50
CA CYS A 70 2.95 9.14 12.37
C CYS A 70 1.68 8.32 12.67
N LEU A 71 0.68 8.45 11.79
CA LEU A 71 -0.52 7.62 11.78
C LEU A 71 -0.30 6.41 10.89
N PHE A 72 -0.65 5.21 11.36
CA PHE A 72 -0.57 3.97 10.59
C PHE A 72 -1.89 3.64 9.90
N ILE A 73 -1.83 3.25 8.63
CA ILE A 73 -2.97 2.89 7.78
C ILE A 73 -2.79 1.46 7.28
N HIS A 74 -3.71 0.59 7.68
CA HIS A 74 -3.65 -0.84 7.40
C HIS A 74 -3.89 -1.21 5.93
N GLY A 75 -3.18 -2.24 5.48
CA GLY A 75 -3.43 -2.97 4.24
C GLY A 75 -4.62 -3.92 4.32
N SER A 76 -4.72 -4.85 3.38
CA SER A 76 -5.78 -5.87 3.37
C SER A 76 -5.54 -7.02 4.35
N GLY A 77 -4.28 -7.28 4.70
CA GLY A 77 -3.89 -8.39 5.59
C GLY A 77 -3.82 -8.04 7.07
N THR A 78 -3.98 -6.76 7.43
CA THR A 78 -3.88 -6.25 8.80
C THR A 78 -5.09 -5.39 9.15
N SER A 79 -5.53 -5.39 10.40
CA SER A 79 -6.68 -4.59 10.86
C SER A 79 -6.68 -4.27 12.35
N GLY A 80 -5.84 -4.91 13.16
CA GLY A 80 -5.79 -4.75 14.60
C GLY A 80 -4.97 -3.54 15.04
N ALA A 81 -5.31 -2.93 16.16
CA ALA A 81 -4.52 -1.84 16.74
C ALA A 81 -3.12 -2.30 17.20
N GLU A 82 -2.91 -3.60 17.39
CA GLU A 82 -1.62 -4.19 17.76
C GLU A 82 -0.74 -4.53 16.53
N ASP A 83 -1.33 -4.55 15.34
CA ASP A 83 -0.56 -4.75 14.11
C ASP A 83 0.45 -3.60 13.96
N PHE A 84 1.56 -3.82 13.27
CA PHE A 84 2.68 -2.86 13.17
C PHE A 84 3.36 -2.51 14.51
N GLY A 85 3.09 -3.25 15.60
CA GLY A 85 3.58 -2.91 16.94
C GLY A 85 5.09 -2.75 17.02
N ASP A 86 5.84 -3.59 16.33
CA ASP A 86 7.29 -3.53 16.24
C ASP A 86 7.79 -2.27 15.49
N ILE A 87 7.21 -1.97 14.32
CA ILE A 87 7.56 -0.79 13.52
C ILE A 87 7.20 0.50 14.28
N ALA A 88 5.97 0.55 14.81
CA ALA A 88 5.48 1.71 15.53
C ALA A 88 6.28 1.98 16.82
N ASN A 89 6.70 0.91 17.51
CA ASN A 89 7.54 1.03 18.71
C ASN A 89 8.97 1.49 18.36
N ALA A 90 9.57 0.97 17.30
CA ALA A 90 10.88 1.41 16.83
C ALA A 90 10.86 2.92 16.52
N MET A 91 9.87 3.38 15.73
CA MET A 91 9.71 4.81 15.43
C MET A 91 9.49 5.65 16.70
N ALA A 92 8.71 5.14 17.67
CA ALA A 92 8.52 5.86 18.94
C ALA A 92 9.83 5.95 19.75
N SER A 93 10.65 4.91 19.73
CA SER A 93 11.96 4.93 20.39
C SER A 93 12.97 5.90 19.75
N ALA A 94 12.71 6.30 18.50
CA ALA A 94 13.44 7.34 17.77
C ALA A 94 12.82 8.74 17.89
N GLY A 95 11.88 8.95 18.81
CA GLY A 95 11.30 10.26 19.10
C GLY A 95 10.04 10.62 18.33
N ILE A 96 9.45 9.69 17.56
CA ILE A 96 8.26 9.92 16.73
C ILE A 96 7.04 9.35 17.47
N VAL A 97 6.03 10.18 17.76
CA VAL A 97 4.77 9.65 18.33
C VAL A 97 4.03 8.85 17.28
N THR A 98 3.62 7.62 17.60
CA THR A 98 2.92 6.75 16.64
C THR A 98 1.52 6.41 17.10
N LEU A 99 0.57 6.34 16.17
CA LEU A 99 -0.80 5.93 16.42
C LEU A 99 -1.19 4.83 15.42
N VAL A 100 -1.55 3.67 15.94
CA VAL A 100 -2.09 2.55 15.16
C VAL A 100 -3.56 2.37 15.54
N PRO A 101 -4.52 2.93 14.79
CA PRO A 101 -5.94 2.63 15.00
C PRO A 101 -6.29 1.30 14.33
N ALA A 102 -7.23 0.56 14.89
CA ALA A 102 -7.81 -0.58 14.19
C ALA A 102 -8.53 -0.13 12.92
N LYS A 103 -8.44 -0.92 11.86
CA LYS A 103 -9.25 -0.75 10.66
C LYS A 103 -10.62 -1.38 10.88
N ARG A 104 -11.66 -0.66 10.54
CA ARG A 104 -13.02 -1.17 10.58
C ARG A 104 -13.18 -2.35 9.61
N ASN A 105 -13.71 -3.45 10.08
CA ASN A 105 -13.87 -4.68 9.31
C ASN A 105 -15.35 -5.08 9.07
N ASP A 106 -16.31 -4.39 9.70
CA ASP A 106 -17.71 -4.58 9.37
C ASP A 106 -17.96 -4.18 7.93
N ASN A 107 -18.64 -5.03 7.18
CA ASN A 107 -18.88 -4.84 5.77
C ASN A 107 -17.59 -4.75 4.90
N TYR A 108 -16.45 -5.25 5.40
CA TYR A 108 -15.22 -5.38 4.63
C TYR A 108 -15.08 -6.82 4.14
N THR A 109 -15.28 -7.02 2.86
CA THR A 109 -15.25 -8.34 2.21
C THR A 109 -14.39 -8.33 0.95
N VAL A 110 -14.21 -9.47 0.32
CA VAL A 110 -13.58 -9.54 -1.00
C VAL A 110 -14.37 -8.76 -2.06
N LEU A 111 -15.69 -8.64 -1.88
CA LEU A 111 -16.57 -7.96 -2.83
C LEU A 111 -16.83 -6.49 -2.49
N HIS A 112 -16.68 -6.11 -1.23
CA HIS A 112 -17.05 -4.77 -0.77
C HIS A 112 -15.92 -4.12 0.04
N ARG A 113 -15.43 -2.97 -0.43
CA ARG A 113 -14.36 -2.18 0.21
C ARG A 113 -14.61 -0.69 -0.01
N ASP A 114 -15.03 -0.01 1.03
CA ASP A 114 -15.32 1.44 0.98
C ASP A 114 -14.08 2.26 1.36
N TYR A 115 -13.17 2.43 0.40
CA TYR A 115 -11.95 3.23 0.62
C TYR A 115 -12.21 4.69 0.99
N PRO A 116 -13.21 5.39 0.41
CA PRO A 116 -13.58 6.73 0.86
C PRO A 116 -14.00 6.78 2.32
N ARG A 117 -14.74 5.79 2.82
CA ARG A 117 -15.09 5.68 4.25
C ARG A 117 -13.84 5.49 5.10
N PHE A 118 -12.97 4.55 4.76
CA PHE A 118 -11.73 4.34 5.48
C PHE A 118 -10.87 5.62 5.53
N ALA A 119 -10.74 6.34 4.41
CA ALA A 119 -10.01 7.60 4.40
C ALA A 119 -10.59 8.64 5.36
N ARG A 120 -11.93 8.72 5.50
CA ARG A 120 -12.57 9.60 6.49
C ARG A 120 -12.29 9.15 7.93
N GLU A 121 -12.34 7.85 8.20
CA GLU A 121 -12.09 7.29 9.54
C GLU A 121 -10.62 7.48 9.97
N TYR A 122 -9.67 7.21 9.07
CA TYR A 122 -8.25 7.53 9.31
C TYR A 122 -8.00 9.03 9.43
N GLY A 123 -8.74 9.87 8.71
CA GLY A 123 -8.71 11.33 8.88
C GLY A 123 -9.06 11.77 10.31
N ARG A 124 -10.06 11.13 10.93
CA ARG A 124 -10.40 11.38 12.35
C ARG A 124 -9.29 10.91 13.31
N SER A 125 -8.71 9.74 13.03
CA SER A 125 -7.56 9.25 13.79
C SER A 125 -6.35 10.19 13.68
N LEU A 126 -6.14 10.78 12.51
CA LEU A 126 -5.12 11.80 12.28
C LEU A 126 -5.39 13.05 13.12
N ASP A 127 -6.65 13.51 13.20
CA ASP A 127 -7.04 14.65 14.01
C ASP A 127 -6.81 14.39 15.51
N VAL A 128 -7.13 13.17 15.98
CA VAL A 128 -6.83 12.75 17.37
C VAL A 128 -5.33 12.78 17.64
N LEU A 129 -4.50 12.26 16.73
CA LEU A 129 -3.05 12.28 16.87
C LEU A 129 -2.49 13.70 16.89
N ARG A 130 -2.92 14.56 15.96
CA ARG A 130 -2.50 15.97 15.86
C ARG A 130 -2.89 16.80 17.08
N GLY A 131 -4.00 16.46 17.73
CA GLY A 131 -4.47 17.12 18.96
C GLY A 131 -3.78 16.64 20.24
N ARG A 132 -2.87 15.67 20.19
CA ARG A 132 -2.17 15.17 21.38
C ARG A 132 -1.16 16.17 21.92
N ILE A 133 -1.15 16.31 23.26
CA ILE A 133 -0.17 17.17 23.93
C ILE A 133 1.24 16.69 23.60
N GLY A 134 2.10 17.61 23.18
CA GLY A 134 3.50 17.33 22.83
C GLY A 134 3.71 16.78 21.42
N VAL A 135 2.68 16.69 20.59
CA VAL A 135 2.77 16.44 19.15
C VAL A 135 2.83 17.77 18.40
N ASP A 136 3.71 17.84 17.40
CA ASP A 136 3.72 18.95 16.45
C ASP A 136 2.77 18.63 15.28
N PRO A 137 1.61 19.30 15.18
CA PRO A 137 0.67 19.03 14.10
C PRO A 137 1.25 19.33 12.71
N ALA A 138 2.22 20.25 12.59
CA ALA A 138 2.89 20.56 11.34
C ALA A 138 3.94 19.50 10.92
N LYS A 139 4.28 18.57 11.82
CA LYS A 139 5.21 17.45 11.61
C LYS A 139 4.52 16.09 11.72
N THR A 140 3.22 16.07 11.48
CA THR A 140 2.42 14.85 11.55
C THR A 140 2.13 14.32 10.15
N GLY A 141 2.52 13.07 9.91
CA GLY A 141 2.34 12.38 8.63
C GLY A 141 1.72 11.00 8.79
N ILE A 142 1.83 10.21 7.73
CA ILE A 142 1.19 8.90 7.61
C ILE A 142 2.18 7.83 7.16
N TYR A 143 1.96 6.61 7.65
CA TYR A 143 2.52 5.36 7.16
C TYR A 143 1.39 4.49 6.64
N ALA A 144 1.52 3.95 5.44
CA ALA A 144 0.51 3.09 4.85
C ALA A 144 1.16 1.87 4.18
N GLU A 145 0.54 0.71 4.33
CA GLU A 145 1.00 -0.54 3.74
C GLU A 145 -0.02 -1.10 2.75
N SER A 146 0.47 -1.59 1.60
CA SER A 146 -0.33 -2.33 0.62
C SER A 146 -1.60 -1.55 0.22
N GLU A 147 -2.78 -2.18 0.31
CA GLU A 147 -4.09 -1.53 0.08
C GLU A 147 -4.27 -0.21 0.87
N GLY A 148 -3.65 -0.12 2.05
CA GLY A 148 -3.65 1.10 2.86
C GLY A 148 -3.08 2.31 2.12
N THR A 149 -2.21 2.11 1.15
CA THR A 149 -1.66 3.22 0.35
C THR A 149 -2.69 3.85 -0.58
N TRP A 150 -3.70 3.10 -1.05
CA TRP A 150 -4.84 3.67 -1.75
C TRP A 150 -5.71 4.53 -0.84
N ILE A 151 -5.93 4.06 0.40
CA ILE A 151 -6.64 4.83 1.43
C ILE A 151 -5.87 6.11 1.76
N ALA A 152 -4.55 5.99 1.91
CA ALA A 152 -3.64 7.12 2.16
C ALA A 152 -3.70 8.17 1.05
N THR A 153 -3.68 7.76 -0.22
CA THR A 153 -3.75 8.71 -1.35
C THR A 153 -5.11 9.39 -1.48
N ILE A 154 -6.21 8.72 -1.11
CA ILE A 154 -7.51 9.39 -0.97
C ILE A 154 -7.45 10.41 0.17
N LEU A 155 -6.87 10.05 1.31
CA LEU A 155 -6.74 10.95 2.45
C LEU A 155 -5.92 12.19 2.09
N THR A 156 -4.75 12.03 1.45
CA THR A 156 -3.90 13.14 1.02
C THR A 156 -4.59 14.02 -0.04
N SER A 157 -5.49 13.46 -0.86
CA SER A 157 -6.29 14.25 -1.81
C SER A 157 -7.33 15.15 -1.14
N LYS A 158 -7.66 14.89 0.12
CA LYS A 158 -8.64 15.63 0.93
C LYS A 158 -7.98 16.52 1.99
N ARG A 159 -6.70 16.28 2.30
CA ARG A 159 -5.96 16.90 3.40
C ARG A 159 -4.64 17.47 2.88
N GLN A 160 -4.45 18.79 3.06
CA GLN A 160 -3.20 19.49 2.71
C GLN A 160 -2.24 19.62 3.91
N ASP A 161 -2.65 19.16 5.08
CA ASP A 161 -1.97 19.29 6.36
C ASP A 161 -1.21 18.02 6.78
N ILE A 162 -0.96 17.10 5.84
CA ILE A 162 -0.15 15.90 6.04
C ILE A 162 1.30 16.25 5.71
N ALA A 163 2.18 16.17 6.71
CA ALA A 163 3.56 16.64 6.58
C ALA A 163 4.45 15.71 5.74
N PHE A 164 4.16 14.41 5.73
CA PHE A 164 4.90 13.39 4.97
C PHE A 164 4.04 12.14 4.76
N ALA A 165 4.40 11.34 3.78
CA ALA A 165 3.76 10.04 3.54
C ALA A 165 4.81 8.94 3.35
N VAL A 166 4.66 7.83 4.08
CA VAL A 166 5.40 6.58 3.86
C VAL A 166 4.48 5.58 3.20
N LEU A 167 4.87 5.08 2.04
CA LEU A 167 4.11 4.14 1.22
C LEU A 167 4.89 2.83 1.10
N THR A 168 4.46 1.79 1.79
CA THR A 168 5.12 0.49 1.82
C THR A 168 4.32 -0.51 0.98
N SER A 169 5.00 -1.22 0.07
CA SER A 169 4.40 -2.21 -0.84
C SER A 169 3.19 -1.68 -1.59
N ALA A 170 3.31 -0.45 -2.12
CA ALA A 170 2.21 0.31 -2.68
C ALA A 170 1.71 -0.26 -4.02
N PRO A 171 0.43 -0.64 -4.15
CA PRO A 171 -0.22 -0.83 -5.43
C PRO A 171 -0.44 0.52 -6.11
N VAL A 172 -0.06 0.64 -7.38
CA VAL A 172 -0.09 1.91 -8.13
C VAL A 172 -0.89 1.84 -9.43
N PHE A 173 -1.35 0.66 -9.79
CA PHE A 173 -2.23 0.44 -10.94
C PHE A 173 -3.68 0.41 -10.47
N ASN A 174 -4.61 0.41 -11.42
CA ASN A 174 -6.00 0.28 -11.03
C ASN A 174 -6.30 -1.10 -10.41
N GLY A 175 -7.42 -1.20 -9.71
CA GLY A 175 -7.73 -2.35 -8.87
C GLY A 175 -7.64 -3.69 -9.60
N ARG A 176 -8.16 -3.79 -10.83
CA ARG A 176 -8.15 -5.05 -11.61
C ARG A 176 -6.76 -5.49 -11.99
N GLU A 177 -5.93 -4.55 -12.46
CA GLU A 177 -4.56 -4.84 -12.87
C GLU A 177 -3.74 -5.29 -11.68
N GLN A 178 -3.89 -4.59 -10.57
CA GLN A 178 -3.18 -4.88 -9.33
C GLN A 178 -3.61 -6.22 -8.73
N MET A 179 -4.91 -6.49 -8.69
CA MET A 179 -5.44 -7.77 -8.22
C MET A 179 -5.01 -8.95 -9.09
N ALA A 180 -5.07 -8.78 -10.42
CA ALA A 180 -4.66 -9.84 -11.32
C ALA A 180 -3.18 -10.20 -11.15
N MET A 181 -2.32 -9.22 -10.87
CA MET A 181 -0.91 -9.44 -10.53
C MET A 181 -0.78 -10.18 -9.20
N ALA A 182 -1.43 -9.70 -8.14
CA ALA A 182 -1.35 -10.29 -6.80
C ALA A 182 -1.86 -11.73 -6.79
N VAL A 183 -3.04 -12.00 -7.37
CA VAL A 183 -3.60 -13.36 -7.41
C VAL A 183 -2.76 -14.29 -8.25
N SER A 184 -2.15 -13.82 -9.33
CA SER A 184 -1.19 -14.63 -10.08
C SER A 184 0.02 -15.01 -9.23
N ALA A 185 0.53 -14.10 -8.40
CA ALA A 185 1.64 -14.38 -7.49
C ALA A 185 1.22 -15.40 -6.42
N TYR A 186 0.10 -15.19 -5.74
CA TYR A 186 -0.41 -16.09 -4.68
C TYR A 186 -0.69 -17.52 -5.21
N THR A 187 -1.35 -17.63 -6.35
CA THR A 187 -1.65 -18.95 -6.93
C THR A 187 -0.40 -19.67 -7.40
N HIS A 188 0.58 -18.94 -7.91
CA HIS A 188 1.88 -19.51 -8.27
C HIS A 188 2.64 -20.00 -7.03
N GLU A 189 2.67 -19.21 -5.95
CA GLU A 189 3.33 -19.56 -4.69
C GLU A 189 2.67 -20.75 -4.01
N ALA A 190 1.34 -20.86 -4.11
CA ALA A 190 0.57 -22.02 -3.66
C ALA A 190 0.79 -23.29 -4.51
N GLY A 191 1.69 -23.24 -5.51
CA GLY A 191 2.00 -24.39 -6.37
C GLY A 191 0.92 -24.74 -7.39
N ALA A 192 0.01 -23.82 -7.70
CA ALA A 192 -1.05 -24.07 -8.68
C ALA A 192 -0.48 -24.31 -10.09
N PRO A 193 -1.07 -25.23 -10.89
CA PRO A 193 -0.65 -25.47 -12.26
C PRO A 193 -0.72 -24.21 -13.13
N LYS A 194 0.22 -24.05 -14.07
CA LYS A 194 0.30 -22.87 -14.97
C LYS A 194 -1.03 -22.46 -15.63
N PRO A 195 -1.89 -23.37 -16.11
CA PRO A 195 -3.20 -23.00 -16.65
C PRO A 195 -4.09 -22.32 -15.60
N VAL A 196 -4.12 -22.82 -14.36
CA VAL A 196 -4.92 -22.25 -13.26
C VAL A 196 -4.45 -20.84 -12.93
N VAL A 197 -3.14 -20.62 -12.77
CA VAL A 197 -2.56 -19.29 -12.53
C VAL A 197 -2.97 -18.29 -13.61
N LYS A 198 -2.91 -18.72 -14.88
CA LYS A 198 -3.28 -17.91 -16.04
C LYS A 198 -4.77 -17.58 -16.08
N ASP A 199 -5.62 -18.55 -15.78
CA ASP A 199 -7.08 -18.39 -15.89
C ASP A 199 -7.67 -17.64 -14.70
N MET A 200 -7.10 -17.79 -13.49
CA MET A 200 -7.45 -16.96 -12.33
C MET A 200 -7.19 -15.48 -12.59
N ALA A 201 -6.05 -15.13 -13.17
CA ALA A 201 -5.77 -13.75 -13.54
C ALA A 201 -6.78 -13.19 -14.55
N LYS A 202 -7.22 -14.01 -15.51
CA LYS A 202 -8.26 -13.63 -16.47
C LYS A 202 -9.62 -13.44 -15.80
N LEU A 203 -10.01 -14.33 -14.88
CA LEU A 203 -11.26 -14.22 -14.13
C LEU A 203 -11.30 -12.89 -13.36
N ILE A 204 -10.22 -12.53 -12.66
CA ILE A 204 -10.15 -11.29 -11.89
C ILE A 204 -10.16 -10.05 -12.78
N SER A 205 -9.71 -10.15 -14.02
CA SER A 205 -9.77 -9.04 -14.98
C SER A 205 -11.14 -8.85 -15.65
N LEU A 206 -12.15 -9.68 -15.34
CA LEU A 206 -13.50 -9.53 -15.86
C LEU A 206 -14.20 -8.27 -15.29
N ASP A 207 -15.25 -7.85 -15.97
CA ASP A 207 -16.10 -6.76 -15.49
C ASP A 207 -17.07 -7.26 -14.41
N TYR A 208 -16.86 -6.84 -13.19
CA TYR A 208 -17.71 -7.18 -12.05
C TYR A 208 -18.74 -6.10 -11.71
N ALA A 209 -18.94 -5.11 -12.57
CA ALA A 209 -19.89 -4.02 -12.31
C ALA A 209 -21.27 -4.49 -11.80
N PRO A 210 -21.83 -5.64 -12.25
CA PRO A 210 -23.08 -6.16 -11.69
C PRO A 210 -22.99 -6.61 -10.23
N PHE A 211 -21.78 -6.77 -9.67
CA PHE A 211 -21.53 -7.28 -8.31
C PHE A 211 -20.92 -6.24 -7.39
N ASP A 212 -20.90 -4.98 -7.81
CA ASP A 212 -20.38 -3.84 -7.02
C ASP A 212 -18.96 -4.06 -6.44
N LEU A 213 -18.04 -4.58 -7.25
CA LEU A 213 -16.63 -4.68 -6.91
C LEU A 213 -15.96 -3.30 -7.05
N ALA A 214 -16.31 -2.37 -6.16
CA ALA A 214 -15.86 -0.97 -6.24
C ALA A 214 -14.34 -0.80 -6.31
N TYR A 215 -13.57 -1.70 -5.68
CA TYR A 215 -12.11 -1.63 -5.72
C TYR A 215 -11.50 -2.15 -7.03
N ALA A 216 -12.23 -2.97 -7.80
CA ALA A 216 -11.74 -3.46 -9.09
C ALA A 216 -11.52 -2.32 -10.10
N ASP A 217 -12.31 -1.28 -10.01
CA ASP A 217 -12.23 -0.08 -10.86
C ASP A 217 -11.60 1.11 -10.14
N PHE A 218 -10.94 0.89 -9.00
CA PHE A 218 -10.23 1.95 -8.28
C PHE A 218 -9.13 2.53 -9.16
N ASP A 219 -9.24 3.84 -9.43
CA ASP A 219 -8.27 4.59 -10.23
C ASP A 219 -7.20 5.20 -9.32
N ALA A 220 -6.08 4.50 -9.17
CA ALA A 220 -4.96 4.98 -8.38
C ALA A 220 -4.34 6.28 -8.93
N ASP A 221 -4.31 6.48 -10.25
CA ASP A 221 -3.73 7.67 -10.89
C ASP A 221 -4.42 8.96 -10.46
N ARG A 222 -5.74 8.88 -10.27
CA ARG A 222 -6.53 10.02 -9.81
C ARG A 222 -5.99 10.58 -8.49
N TYR A 223 -5.49 9.73 -7.63
CA TYR A 223 -5.08 10.09 -6.27
C TYR A 223 -3.57 10.24 -6.10
N LEU A 224 -2.73 9.53 -6.87
CA LEU A 224 -1.27 9.63 -6.78
C LEU A 224 -0.74 11.07 -6.96
N LYS A 225 -1.41 11.88 -7.77
CA LYS A 225 -1.07 13.30 -7.95
C LYS A 225 -1.22 14.17 -6.71
N SER A 226 -1.88 13.67 -5.65
CA SER A 226 -2.00 14.37 -4.36
C SER A 226 -0.77 14.23 -3.46
N LEU A 227 0.23 13.45 -3.88
CA LEU A 227 1.49 13.27 -3.15
C LEU A 227 2.41 14.49 -3.36
N THR A 228 2.03 15.63 -2.83
CA THR A 228 2.75 16.91 -2.92
C THR A 228 3.69 17.17 -1.74
N MET A 229 3.59 16.34 -0.67
CA MET A 229 4.48 16.33 0.49
C MET A 229 5.68 15.39 0.25
N PRO A 230 6.74 15.42 1.08
CA PRO A 230 7.79 14.39 1.04
C PRO A 230 7.24 12.98 1.11
N VAL A 231 7.74 12.07 0.26
CA VAL A 231 7.28 10.68 0.17
C VAL A 231 8.45 9.71 0.31
N LEU A 232 8.30 8.73 1.20
CA LEU A 232 9.15 7.54 1.26
C LEU A 232 8.39 6.35 0.68
N VAL A 233 8.99 5.67 -0.27
CA VAL A 233 8.44 4.45 -0.91
C VAL A 233 9.31 3.27 -0.55
N ASN A 234 8.73 2.23 0.04
CA ASN A 234 9.45 1.02 0.41
C ASN A 234 8.87 -0.20 -0.32
N TYR A 235 9.76 -1.02 -0.88
CA TYR A 235 9.40 -2.30 -1.48
C TYR A 235 10.34 -3.41 -1.01
N GLY A 236 9.78 -4.59 -0.76
CA GLY A 236 10.55 -5.81 -0.59
C GLY A 236 10.95 -6.41 -1.94
N THR A 237 12.21 -6.83 -2.09
CA THR A 237 12.70 -7.43 -3.35
C THR A 237 12.09 -8.80 -3.62
N TYR A 238 11.54 -9.48 -2.61
CA TYR A 238 10.84 -10.75 -2.72
C TYR A 238 9.34 -10.61 -2.93
N ASP A 239 8.83 -9.36 -2.94
CA ASP A 239 7.41 -9.10 -3.20
C ASP A 239 7.08 -9.30 -4.69
N THR A 240 6.51 -10.44 -5.01
CA THR A 240 6.06 -10.79 -6.36
C THR A 240 4.63 -10.33 -6.66
N ALA A 241 3.90 -9.88 -5.63
CA ALA A 241 2.50 -9.43 -5.75
C ALA A 241 2.39 -7.98 -6.22
N MET A 242 3.45 -7.19 -6.03
CA MET A 242 3.49 -5.78 -6.39
C MET A 242 4.42 -5.51 -7.58
N PRO A 243 4.12 -4.47 -8.38
CA PRO A 243 5.00 -4.01 -9.45
C PRO A 243 6.10 -3.12 -8.87
N ILE A 244 7.02 -3.73 -8.12
CA ILE A 244 7.97 -3.03 -7.24
C ILE A 244 8.83 -1.98 -7.93
N GLU A 245 9.25 -2.22 -9.18
CA GLU A 245 10.03 -1.23 -9.96
C GLU A 245 9.12 -0.27 -10.72
N GLN A 246 8.09 -0.77 -11.42
CA GLN A 246 7.11 0.08 -12.09
C GLN A 246 6.38 1.00 -11.10
N GLY A 247 6.08 0.49 -9.90
CA GLY A 247 5.41 1.22 -8.84
C GLY A 247 6.24 2.41 -8.38
N ALA A 248 7.51 2.19 -8.06
CA ALA A 248 8.43 3.25 -7.66
C ALA A 248 8.57 4.30 -8.75
N GLN A 249 8.82 3.89 -10.00
CA GLN A 249 8.95 4.81 -11.14
C GLN A 249 7.69 5.64 -11.36
N ARG A 250 6.50 5.03 -11.21
CA ARG A 250 5.23 5.72 -11.37
C ARG A 250 4.98 6.75 -10.28
N ILE A 251 5.29 6.42 -9.02
CA ILE A 251 5.17 7.35 -7.90
C ILE A 251 6.12 8.54 -8.12
N ILE A 252 7.40 8.28 -8.40
CA ILE A 252 8.39 9.33 -8.69
C ILE A 252 7.90 10.24 -9.83
N ALA A 253 7.52 9.67 -10.96
CA ALA A 253 7.09 10.44 -12.12
C ALA A 253 5.84 11.28 -11.86
N THR A 254 4.89 10.76 -11.07
CA THR A 254 3.66 11.48 -10.75
C THR A 254 3.90 12.58 -9.72
N ALA A 255 4.69 12.31 -8.68
CA ALA A 255 5.07 13.31 -7.68
C ALA A 255 5.86 14.47 -8.32
N ASN A 256 6.85 14.17 -9.15
CA ASN A 256 7.63 15.19 -9.86
C ASN A 256 6.73 16.08 -10.75
N LYS A 257 5.77 15.49 -11.47
CA LYS A 257 4.79 16.26 -12.24
C LYS A 257 3.91 17.16 -11.38
N SER A 258 3.74 16.82 -10.13
CA SER A 258 2.98 17.60 -9.13
C SER A 258 3.88 18.57 -8.35
N GLY A 259 5.15 18.72 -8.75
CA GLY A 259 6.11 19.64 -8.12
C GLY A 259 6.80 19.09 -6.87
N ASN A 260 6.64 17.80 -6.57
CA ASN A 260 7.31 17.15 -5.44
C ASN A 260 8.52 16.33 -5.91
N GLU A 261 9.72 16.84 -5.67
CA GLU A 261 10.98 16.16 -5.97
C GLU A 261 11.55 15.40 -4.78
N ASN A 262 10.95 15.54 -3.58
CA ASN A 262 11.40 14.86 -2.36
C ASN A 262 10.75 13.48 -2.24
N VAL A 263 11.11 12.59 -3.16
CA VAL A 263 10.66 11.19 -3.20
C VAL A 263 11.86 10.29 -3.00
N THR A 264 11.88 9.62 -1.85
CA THR A 264 12.91 8.63 -1.52
C THR A 264 12.35 7.23 -1.75
N VAL A 265 13.13 6.35 -2.40
CA VAL A 265 12.78 4.94 -2.61
C VAL A 265 13.80 4.05 -1.94
N ARG A 266 13.34 3.05 -1.21
CA ARG A 266 14.19 2.01 -0.61
C ARG A 266 13.68 0.62 -0.93
N TYR A 267 14.61 -0.22 -1.33
CA TYR A 267 14.39 -1.65 -1.55
C TYR A 267 15.09 -2.44 -0.44
N PHE A 268 14.33 -3.35 0.17
CA PHE A 268 14.84 -4.21 1.24
C PHE A 268 14.81 -5.67 0.80
N ALA A 269 15.73 -6.49 1.32
CA ALA A 269 15.70 -7.95 1.15
C ALA A 269 14.57 -8.54 2.02
N GLY A 270 13.34 -8.29 1.62
CA GLY A 270 12.13 -8.62 2.36
C GLY A 270 10.94 -8.97 1.46
N ASN A 271 9.90 -9.50 2.09
CA ASN A 271 8.63 -9.87 1.46
C ASN A 271 7.67 -8.67 1.37
N HIS A 272 6.39 -8.94 1.04
CA HIS A 272 5.34 -7.94 0.92
C HIS A 272 5.13 -7.09 2.20
N GLN A 273 5.35 -7.67 3.38
CA GLN A 273 5.21 -7.00 4.69
C GLN A 273 6.54 -6.50 5.27
N MET A 274 7.56 -6.33 4.45
CA MET A 274 8.92 -5.94 4.88
C MET A 274 9.53 -6.90 5.90
N ARG A 275 9.14 -8.17 5.88
CA ARG A 275 9.76 -9.21 6.70
C ARG A 275 10.90 -9.88 5.94
N ALA A 276 11.98 -10.19 6.67
CA ALA A 276 13.14 -10.88 6.11
C ALA A 276 12.74 -12.32 5.71
N GLY A 277 12.92 -12.66 4.45
CA GLY A 277 12.59 -13.98 3.91
C GLY A 277 11.70 -13.93 2.70
N GLU A 278 11.61 -15.07 2.04
CA GLU A 278 10.75 -15.30 0.90
C GLU A 278 9.32 -15.63 1.37
N GLY A 279 8.36 -15.53 0.47
CA GLY A 279 6.97 -15.78 0.76
C GLY A 279 6.19 -14.50 1.08
N LEU A 280 4.95 -14.42 0.53
CA LEU A 280 4.17 -13.19 0.59
C LEU A 280 3.69 -12.85 2.00
N PHE A 281 3.37 -13.86 2.80
CA PHE A 281 2.82 -13.72 4.14
C PHE A 281 3.34 -14.79 5.11
N THR A 282 4.63 -14.98 5.20
CA THR A 282 5.19 -15.93 6.16
C THR A 282 5.12 -15.32 7.57
N PRO A 283 4.41 -15.94 8.51
CA PRO A 283 4.25 -15.39 9.86
C PRO A 283 5.57 -15.44 10.65
N ASN A 284 5.70 -14.56 11.64
CA ASN A 284 6.79 -14.53 12.64
C ASN A 284 8.21 -14.31 12.08
N LEU A 285 8.35 -13.83 10.86
CA LEU A 285 9.64 -13.40 10.35
C LEU A 285 10.03 -12.04 10.97
N PRO A 286 11.33 -11.81 11.27
CA PRO A 286 11.80 -10.49 11.68
C PRO A 286 11.63 -9.48 10.54
N LEU A 287 11.66 -8.21 10.87
CA LEU A 287 11.73 -7.15 9.86
C LEU A 287 13.01 -7.26 9.04
N ALA A 288 12.95 -6.84 7.79
CA ALA A 288 14.14 -6.77 6.94
C ALA A 288 15.17 -5.83 7.55
N GLU A 289 16.43 -6.20 7.43
CA GLU A 289 17.53 -5.45 8.00
C GLU A 289 17.53 -3.98 7.54
N GLY A 290 17.70 -3.06 8.49
CA GLY A 290 17.73 -1.63 8.24
C GLY A 290 16.38 -0.98 7.96
N TYR A 291 15.25 -1.74 7.95
CA TYR A 291 13.95 -1.18 7.59
C TYR A 291 13.46 -0.12 8.58
N THR A 292 13.44 -0.41 9.87
CA THR A 292 13.02 0.56 10.90
C THR A 292 13.95 1.76 10.95
N GLN A 293 15.26 1.53 10.86
CA GLN A 293 16.26 2.61 10.84
C GLN A 293 16.04 3.56 9.65
N ALA A 294 15.77 3.03 8.46
CA ALA A 294 15.48 3.86 7.29
C ALA A 294 14.21 4.69 7.48
N LEU A 295 13.13 4.10 8.03
CA LEU A 295 11.87 4.78 8.32
C LEU A 295 12.06 5.96 9.26
N GLU A 296 12.65 5.72 10.43
CA GLU A 296 12.79 6.73 11.46
C GLU A 296 13.78 7.83 11.08
N ASN A 297 14.89 7.48 10.43
CA ASN A 297 15.85 8.44 9.91
C ASN A 297 15.20 9.36 8.86
N TRP A 298 14.42 8.77 7.95
CA TRP A 298 13.74 9.55 6.95
C TRP A 298 12.67 10.47 7.55
N VAL A 299 11.81 9.96 8.43
CA VAL A 299 10.76 10.77 9.08
C VAL A 299 11.38 11.89 9.90
N ASN A 300 12.41 11.58 10.73
CA ASN A 300 13.10 12.60 11.51
C ASN A 300 13.81 13.62 10.60
N GLY A 301 14.40 13.20 9.49
CA GLY A 301 15.03 14.09 8.52
C GLY A 301 14.03 15.06 7.88
N VAL A 302 12.92 14.56 7.30
CA VAL A 302 11.93 15.45 6.67
C VAL A 302 11.26 16.38 7.66
N THR A 303 11.00 15.92 8.89
CA THR A 303 10.41 16.76 9.95
C THR A 303 11.40 17.76 10.57
N ALA A 304 12.70 17.53 10.38
CA ALA A 304 13.76 18.51 10.64
C ALA A 304 13.95 19.50 9.48
N GLY A 305 13.23 19.32 8.36
CA GLY A 305 13.25 20.23 7.21
C GLY A 305 14.16 19.80 6.05
N THR A 306 14.65 18.54 6.04
CA THR A 306 15.47 18.02 4.94
C THR A 306 14.67 18.01 3.63
N LYS A 307 15.19 18.71 2.62
CA LYS A 307 14.63 18.78 1.26
C LYS A 307 15.24 17.70 0.37
N ALA A 308 14.81 17.63 -0.89
CA ALA A 308 15.25 16.63 -1.85
C ALA A 308 16.78 16.57 -2.04
N ASP A 309 17.44 17.72 -2.02
CA ASP A 309 18.90 17.89 -2.15
C ASP A 309 19.67 17.82 -0.83
N GLY A 310 18.95 17.71 0.30
CA GLY A 310 19.52 17.68 1.65
C GLY A 310 19.87 16.30 2.19
N TRP A 311 19.79 15.24 1.38
CA TRP A 311 20.12 13.88 1.78
C TRP A 311 21.57 13.54 1.44
N ALA A 312 22.32 12.99 2.39
CA ALA A 312 23.67 12.47 2.13
C ALA A 312 23.65 11.11 1.39
N THR A 313 22.50 10.42 1.42
CA THR A 313 22.29 9.14 0.76
C THR A 313 21.44 9.33 -0.52
N PRO A 314 21.63 8.50 -1.56
CA PRO A 314 20.84 8.61 -2.79
C PRO A 314 19.33 8.48 -2.55
N GLN A 315 18.52 9.12 -3.38
CA GLN A 315 17.06 9.00 -3.29
C GLN A 315 16.54 7.60 -3.64
N VAL A 316 17.20 6.88 -4.56
CA VAL A 316 16.84 5.51 -4.93
C VAL A 316 17.99 4.58 -4.60
N ALA A 317 17.81 3.71 -3.62
CA ALA A 317 18.87 2.83 -3.11
C ALA A 317 18.28 1.57 -2.44
N GLY A 318 19.18 0.68 -1.99
CA GLY A 318 18.90 -0.55 -1.28
C GLY A 318 19.17 -1.80 -2.10
N ALA A 319 18.60 -2.92 -1.71
CA ALA A 319 18.76 -4.20 -2.40
C ALA A 319 18.28 -4.10 -3.86
N THR A 320 18.98 -4.75 -4.77
CA THR A 320 18.62 -4.70 -6.20
C THR A 320 17.26 -5.37 -6.44
N PRO A 321 16.25 -4.66 -6.91
CA PRO A 321 14.95 -5.26 -7.23
C PRO A 321 15.03 -6.05 -8.53
N HIS A 322 14.16 -7.04 -8.67
CA HIS A 322 14.01 -7.78 -9.92
C HIS A 322 12.53 -8.05 -10.21
N GLN A 323 11.84 -7.07 -10.74
CA GLN A 323 10.47 -7.26 -11.20
C GLN A 323 10.45 -8.12 -12.46
N ARG A 324 9.90 -9.32 -12.37
CA ARG A 324 9.87 -10.27 -13.50
C ARG A 324 8.89 -9.89 -14.59
N PHE A 325 7.71 -9.42 -14.21
CA PHE A 325 6.62 -9.13 -15.13
C PHE A 325 6.10 -7.72 -14.98
N ALA A 326 5.78 -7.10 -16.10
CA ALA A 326 5.07 -5.83 -16.08
C ALA A 326 3.64 -6.04 -15.57
N ALA A 327 3.09 -5.07 -14.86
CA ALA A 327 1.67 -5.04 -14.55
C ALA A 327 0.87 -4.98 -15.87
N SER A 328 -0.31 -5.60 -15.89
CA SER A 328 -1.17 -5.55 -17.08
C SER A 328 -1.59 -4.11 -17.36
N GLN A 329 -1.64 -3.74 -18.64
CA GLN A 329 -2.08 -2.40 -19.05
C GLN A 329 -3.55 -2.38 -19.49
N ARG A 330 -4.28 -3.46 -19.36
CA ARG A 330 -5.62 -3.54 -19.90
C ARG A 330 -6.68 -3.37 -18.83
N THR A 331 -7.45 -2.31 -18.97
CA THR A 331 -8.37 -1.79 -17.97
C THR A 331 -9.85 -2.03 -18.27
N ARG A 332 -10.22 -2.43 -19.48
CA ARG A 332 -11.63 -2.63 -19.83
C ARG A 332 -11.85 -3.96 -20.53
N SER A 333 -12.70 -4.78 -19.93
CA SER A 333 -13.29 -5.90 -20.64
C SER A 333 -14.24 -5.33 -21.72
N GLY A 334 -14.15 -5.83 -22.96
CA GLY A 334 -15.23 -5.60 -23.92
C GLY A 334 -16.52 -6.30 -23.46
N ILE A 335 -17.61 -6.08 -24.18
CA ILE A 335 -18.93 -6.68 -23.88
C ILE A 335 -18.85 -8.18 -23.54
N VAL A 336 -18.01 -8.93 -24.24
CA VAL A 336 -17.78 -10.38 -24.03
C VAL A 336 -17.03 -10.69 -22.72
N GLY A 337 -16.36 -9.69 -22.12
CA GLY A 337 -15.67 -9.82 -20.83
C GLY A 337 -16.53 -9.38 -19.64
N SER A 338 -17.77 -8.98 -19.87
CA SER A 338 -18.73 -8.70 -18.80
C SER A 338 -19.18 -10.01 -18.15
N LEU A 339 -19.08 -10.11 -16.84
CA LEU A 339 -19.52 -11.28 -16.08
C LEU A 339 -21.03 -11.51 -16.29
N GLY A 340 -21.82 -10.45 -16.41
CA GLY A 340 -23.25 -10.53 -16.73
C GLY A 340 -23.53 -11.17 -18.10
N VAL A 341 -22.75 -10.82 -19.13
CA VAL A 341 -22.86 -11.44 -20.47
C VAL A 341 -22.42 -12.89 -20.42
N LEU A 342 -21.33 -13.22 -19.74
CA LEU A 342 -20.86 -14.59 -19.59
C LEU A 342 -21.87 -15.46 -18.82
N ALA A 343 -22.44 -14.95 -17.73
CA ALA A 343 -23.50 -15.62 -16.98
C ALA A 343 -24.76 -15.82 -17.85
N GLY A 344 -25.16 -14.81 -18.62
CA GLY A 344 -26.26 -14.91 -19.58
C GLY A 344 -26.02 -15.99 -20.63
N LEU A 345 -24.81 -16.07 -21.19
CA LEU A 345 -24.43 -17.10 -22.15
C LEU A 345 -24.39 -18.51 -21.53
N MET A 346 -23.95 -18.62 -20.26
CA MET A 346 -23.98 -19.92 -19.56
C MET A 346 -25.41 -20.43 -19.31
N VAL A 347 -26.38 -19.55 -19.14
CA VAL A 347 -27.78 -19.90 -18.98
C VAL A 347 -28.43 -20.11 -20.35
N ALA A 348 -28.19 -19.24 -21.31
CA ALA A 348 -28.78 -19.33 -22.64
C ALA A 348 -28.29 -20.55 -23.43
N GLY A 349 -27.03 -20.96 -23.29
CA GLY A 349 -26.45 -22.10 -24.01
C GLY A 349 -27.21 -23.41 -23.76
N PRO A 350 -27.37 -23.87 -22.51
CA PRO A 350 -28.18 -25.07 -22.22
C PRO A 350 -29.64 -24.96 -22.68
N VAL A 351 -30.26 -23.77 -22.51
CA VAL A 351 -31.65 -23.56 -22.97
C VAL A 351 -31.78 -23.72 -24.48
N LEU A 352 -30.84 -23.15 -25.24
CA LEU A 352 -30.83 -23.28 -26.70
C LEU A 352 -30.60 -24.74 -27.17
N ILE A 353 -29.72 -25.49 -26.45
CA ILE A 353 -29.49 -26.91 -26.72
C ILE A 353 -30.78 -27.72 -26.49
N VAL A 354 -31.45 -27.49 -25.36
CA VAL A 354 -32.70 -28.18 -25.04
C VAL A 354 -33.81 -27.84 -26.06
N MET A 355 -33.95 -26.56 -26.41
CA MET A 355 -34.91 -26.13 -27.45
C MET A 355 -34.58 -26.73 -28.81
N GLY A 356 -33.31 -26.78 -29.19
CA GLY A 356 -32.88 -27.43 -30.44
C GLY A 356 -33.21 -28.91 -30.48
N ALA A 357 -33.01 -29.61 -29.37
CA ALA A 357 -33.39 -31.02 -29.25
C ALA A 357 -34.91 -31.24 -29.32
N ILE A 358 -35.70 -30.36 -28.71
CA ILE A 358 -37.19 -30.45 -28.75
C ILE A 358 -37.72 -30.17 -30.18
N LEU A 359 -37.12 -29.23 -30.88
CA LEU A 359 -37.54 -28.84 -32.23
C LEU A 359 -37.00 -29.77 -33.32
N GLY A 360 -36.24 -30.82 -32.98
CA GLY A 360 -35.71 -31.78 -33.94
C GLY A 360 -34.68 -31.22 -34.93
N ILE A 361 -34.10 -30.08 -34.59
CA ILE A 361 -32.99 -29.52 -35.34
C ILE A 361 -31.74 -30.21 -34.82
N GLY A 362 -31.34 -31.28 -35.45
CA GLY A 362 -30.08 -31.98 -35.12
C GLY A 362 -28.89 -31.05 -35.35
N LEU A 363 -28.07 -30.94 -34.33
CA LEU A 363 -26.71 -30.40 -34.42
C LEU A 363 -25.77 -31.49 -34.88
#